data_7f1ba88f7bd1eabf8e18d0161864a71f
#
_entry.id   7f1ba88f7bd1eabf8e18d0161864a71f
#
_cell.length_a   1.000
_cell.length_b   1.000
_cell.length_c   1.000
_cell.angle_alpha   90.00
_cell.angle_beta   90.00
_cell.angle_gamma   90.00
#
_symmetry.space_group_name_H-M   'P 1'
#
loop_
_entity.id
_entity.type
_entity.pdbx_description
1 polymer ?
#
loop_
_entity_poly.entity_id
_entity_poly.type
_entity_poly.pdbx_seq_one_letter_code
_entity_poly.pdbx_strand_id
1 'polypeptide(L)' 'MAKIRIKRIRSAIGSPKDQKRTLEALGLRKANQIVEHDDTATIRGMIAKVQNLVTIVE' A
#
# COMPACT_ATOMS: atom_id res chain seq x y z
N MET A 1 -7.89 9.92 -15.98
CA MET A 1 -7.27 10.20 -14.69
C MET A 1 -6.20 9.17 -14.41
N ALA A 2 -5.16 9.58 -13.73
CA ALA A 2 -4.03 8.69 -13.49
C ALA A 2 -4.36 7.61 -12.47
N LYS A 3 -3.82 6.44 -12.69
CA LYS A 3 -3.92 5.33 -11.76
C LYS A 3 -2.54 4.95 -11.26
N ILE A 4 -2.48 4.45 -10.04
CA ILE A 4 -1.24 4.05 -9.42
C ILE A 4 -1.34 2.58 -9.00
N ARG A 5 -0.30 1.82 -9.29
CA ARG A 5 -0.21 0.42 -8.88
C ARG A 5 0.77 0.30 -7.73
N ILE A 6 0.37 -0.46 -6.73
CA ILE A 6 1.16 -0.62 -5.51
C ILE A 6 1.36 -2.11 -5.28
N LYS A 7 2.61 -2.48 -5.02
CA LYS A 7 2.96 -3.87 -4.73
C LYS A 7 3.45 -3.97 -3.30
N ARG A 8 2.93 -4.94 -2.56
CA ARG A 8 3.42 -5.24 -1.22
C ARG A 8 4.70 -6.06 -1.32
N ILE A 9 5.78 -5.52 -0.78
CA ILE A 9 7.11 -6.16 -0.88
C ILE A 9 7.59 -6.77 0.44
N ARG A 10 6.95 -6.40 1.55
CA ARG A 10 7.34 -6.92 2.87
C ARG A 10 6.12 -7.30 3.68
N SER A 11 6.34 -8.21 4.64
CA SER A 11 5.31 -8.62 5.58
C SER A 11 5.01 -7.48 6.56
N ALA A 12 3.76 -7.39 7.00
CA ALA A 12 3.34 -6.46 8.03
C ALA A 12 3.54 -7.02 9.44
N ILE A 13 4.11 -8.20 9.57
CA ILE A 13 4.38 -8.82 10.87
C ILE A 13 5.37 -7.94 11.62
N GLY A 14 5.02 -7.56 12.84
CA GLY A 14 5.84 -6.67 13.64
C GLY A 14 5.63 -5.18 13.36
N SER A 15 4.79 -4.84 12.40
CA SER A 15 4.47 -3.45 12.08
C SER A 15 3.39 -2.91 13.01
N PRO A 16 3.35 -1.57 13.23
CA PRO A 16 2.27 -0.95 14.00
C PRO A 16 0.90 -1.27 13.42
N LYS A 17 -0.12 -1.24 14.27
CA LYS A 17 -1.50 -1.50 13.84
C LYS A 17 -1.95 -0.55 12.74
N ASP A 18 -1.52 0.71 12.81
CA ASP A 18 -1.88 1.71 11.80
C ASP A 18 -1.41 1.32 10.41
N GLN A 19 -0.20 0.78 10.31
CA GLN A 19 0.32 0.31 9.03
C GLN A 19 -0.48 -0.89 8.51
N LYS A 20 -0.82 -1.82 9.40
CA LYS A 20 -1.64 -2.97 9.02
C LYS A 20 -3.01 -2.54 8.50
N ARG A 21 -3.63 -1.58 9.19
CA ARG A 21 -4.93 -1.04 8.76
C ARG A 21 -4.82 -0.34 7.42
N THR A 22 -3.75 0.40 7.21
CA THR A 22 -3.51 1.08 5.94
C THR A 22 -3.37 0.09 4.80
N LEU A 23 -2.63 -1.01 5.02
CA LEU A 23 -2.49 -2.06 4.02
C LEU A 23 -3.85 -2.71 3.71
N GLU A 24 -4.66 -2.97 4.73
CA GLU A 24 -5.99 -3.52 4.52
C GLU A 24 -6.88 -2.57 3.73
N ALA A 25 -6.81 -1.27 4.03
CA ALA A 25 -7.58 -0.27 3.30
C ALA A 25 -7.14 -0.19 1.84
N LEU A 26 -5.86 -0.42 1.56
CA LEU A 26 -5.35 -0.46 0.20
C LEU A 26 -5.66 -1.78 -0.51
N GLY A 27 -6.05 -2.81 0.23
CA GLY A 27 -6.33 -4.13 -0.33
C GLY A 27 -5.12 -5.03 -0.43
N LEU A 28 -4.00 -4.66 0.19
CA LEU A 28 -2.74 -5.42 0.13
C LEU A 28 -2.66 -6.40 1.29
N ARG A 29 -3.30 -7.56 1.12
CA ARG A 29 -3.35 -8.57 2.18
C ARG A 29 -2.30 -9.65 2.06
N LYS A 30 -1.79 -9.89 0.85
CA LYS A 30 -0.83 -10.95 0.59
C LYS A 30 0.49 -10.37 0.14
N ALA A 31 1.59 -11.07 0.43
CA ALA A 31 2.90 -10.70 -0.05
C ALA A 31 2.92 -10.72 -1.58
N ASN A 32 3.60 -9.76 -2.17
CA ASN A 32 3.73 -9.61 -3.64
C ASN A 32 2.41 -9.34 -4.36
N GLN A 33 1.35 -9.02 -3.61
CA GLN A 33 0.08 -8.63 -4.23
C GLN A 33 0.20 -7.24 -4.83
N ILE A 34 -0.38 -7.06 -6.01
CA ILE A 34 -0.41 -5.76 -6.69
C ILE A 34 -1.86 -5.29 -6.74
N VAL A 35 -2.10 -4.04 -6.35
CA VAL A 35 -3.42 -3.42 -6.44
C VAL A 35 -3.32 -2.11 -7.19
N GLU A 36 -4.42 -1.71 -7.81
CA GLU A 36 -4.51 -0.45 -8.54
C GLU A 36 -5.52 0.46 -7.85
N HIS A 37 -5.14 1.71 -7.67
CA HIS A 37 -5.99 2.74 -7.08
C HIS A 37 -5.91 4.01 -7.89
N ASP A 38 -6.88 4.89 -7.72
CA ASP A 38 -6.81 6.23 -8.29
C ASP A 38 -5.67 7.00 -7.62
N ASP A 39 -4.94 7.76 -8.42
CA ASP A 39 -3.83 8.58 -7.92
C ASP A 39 -4.38 9.84 -7.27
N THR A 40 -4.78 9.72 -6.02
CA THR A 40 -5.32 10.84 -5.23
C THR A 40 -4.42 11.14 -4.05
N ALA A 41 -4.59 12.32 -3.47
CA ALA A 41 -3.84 12.71 -2.28
C ALA A 41 -4.09 11.74 -1.12
N THR A 42 -5.32 11.24 -0.98
CA THR A 42 -5.67 10.27 0.06
C THR A 42 -4.88 8.98 -0.11
N ILE A 43 -4.85 8.43 -1.32
CA ILE A 43 -4.12 7.19 -1.60
C ILE A 43 -2.62 7.40 -1.41
N ARG A 44 -2.09 8.52 -1.89
CA ARG A 44 -0.67 8.82 -1.71
C ARG A 44 -0.29 8.95 -0.25
N GLY A 45 -1.15 9.55 0.58
CA GLY A 45 -0.94 9.63 2.02
C GLY A 45 -0.90 8.26 2.69
N MET A 46 -1.78 7.35 2.27
CA MET A 46 -1.79 5.97 2.76
C MET A 46 -0.52 5.23 2.36
N ILE A 47 -0.08 5.39 1.13
CA ILE A 47 1.16 4.77 0.63
C ILE A 47 2.35 5.28 1.44
N ALA A 48 2.40 6.58 1.73
CA ALA A 48 3.48 7.17 2.49
C ALA A 48 3.61 6.55 3.89
N LYS A 49 2.50 6.19 4.50
CA LYS A 49 2.52 5.54 5.82
C LYS A 49 3.15 4.16 5.79
N VAL A 50 3.04 3.47 4.68
CA VAL A 50 3.51 2.09 4.54
C VAL A 50 4.60 1.94 3.47
N GLN A 51 5.26 3.04 3.11
CA GLN A 51 6.26 3.03 2.03
C GLN A 51 7.43 2.06 2.30
N ASN A 52 7.65 1.70 3.55
CA ASN A 52 8.66 0.70 3.89
C ASN A 52 8.18 -0.74 3.65
N LEU A 53 6.89 -0.92 3.39
CA LEU A 53 6.28 -2.23 3.18
C LEU A 53 5.83 -2.44 1.74
N VAL A 54 5.68 -1.37 0.99
CA VAL A 54 5.16 -1.42 -0.38
C VAL A 54 6.05 -0.60 -1.32
N THR A 55 5.91 -0.87 -2.60
CA THR A 55 6.57 -0.08 -3.64
C THR A 55 5.55 0.26 -4.72
N ILE A 56 5.78 1.37 -5.40
CA ILE A 56 4.92 1.76 -6.52
C ILE A 56 5.43 1.04 -7.76
N VAL A 57 4.52 0.39 -8.46
CA VAL A 57 4.79 -0.32 -9.69
C VAL A 57 4.04 0.39 -10.82
N GLU A 58 4.76 0.80 -11.82
CA GLU A 58 4.15 1.46 -12.99
C GLU A 58 3.75 0.49 -14.07
#